data_80e01bbb787bec01c1970112cf3d3f70
#
_entry.id   80e01bbb787bec01c1970112cf3d3f70
#
_cell.length_a   1.000
_cell.length_b   1.000
_cell.length_c   1.000
_cell.angle_alpha   90.00
_cell.angle_beta   90.00
_cell.angle_gamma   90.00
#
_symmetry.space_group_name_H-M   'P 1'
#
loop_
_entity.id
_entity.type
_entity.pdbx_description
1 polymer ?
#
loop_
_entity_poly.entity_id
_entity_poly.type
_entity_poly.pdbx_seq_one_letter_code
_entity_poly.pdbx_strand_id
1 'polypeptide(L)'
;MVKSGHPKPSTISNASSPTDQTSTSPVDQIRSSIQNLIDVTNRDLRYRGHKASLAILKDAICIRGTFPNSDGTKSRKRINTGLKASIKSVSLAENRLLELLTEINKIGSIPETLPWEIKTNIKKGYPKIKAKDAIELLKKDFFKVRTTNPKSRIKTWDVIQNALNKLDSGAYITTDYLMAVVEKYAIDPETGAERTNFRLKMHQYFKRLGTLIELPDIAKIDGVKGEYKPKKRTIPDQDDLLLLAVQVRNHKEYGWLTAAMIVYGCRPSEALSLFPNKNGTASCLSVKQKKAVPERRTALALPKGYEEKLDLYNISRSVEFIEPEDFDPIEAKSFSNRWGKWLKRQRPDLQLYDLRHAWAKRSIRDGVPSGLAAKSLGHSVQVFEETYLSTLDEEDIAAFAARMH
;
A
#
# COMPACT_ATOMS: atom_id res chain seq x y z
N MET A 1 -66.50 6.79 63.59
CA MET A 1 -67.20 8.09 63.69
C MET A 1 -66.39 9.15 62.97
N VAL A 2 -67.10 9.87 62.15
CA VAL A 2 -66.95 11.24 61.63
C VAL A 2 -66.01 11.35 60.39
N LYS A 3 -66.58 11.32 59.20
CA LYS A 3 -66.94 12.36 58.19
C LYS A 3 -65.79 13.24 57.75
N SER A 4 -65.31 13.07 56.51
CA SER A 4 -65.79 13.66 55.24
C SER A 4 -65.30 15.11 55.00
N GLY A 5 -64.68 15.36 53.88
CA GLY A 5 -64.52 16.70 53.37
C GLY A 5 -63.61 16.72 52.13
N HIS A 6 -64.21 16.54 50.94
CA HIS A 6 -63.64 16.99 49.73
C HIS A 6 -63.78 18.48 49.50
N PRO A 7 -62.88 19.16 48.86
CA PRO A 7 -63.27 20.20 47.94
C PRO A 7 -62.83 19.92 46.51
N LYS A 8 -63.63 20.43 45.58
CA LYS A 8 -63.56 20.37 44.10
C LYS A 8 -62.41 21.20 43.50
N PRO A 9 -62.09 20.93 42.30
CA PRO A 9 -60.91 21.49 41.62
C PRO A 9 -61.20 22.91 41.11
N SER A 10 -60.20 23.76 41.22
CA SER A 10 -60.14 25.05 40.54
C SER A 10 -59.43 24.90 39.16
N THR A 11 -60.12 25.38 38.15
CA THR A 11 -59.67 25.64 36.79
C THR A 11 -58.42 26.53 36.77
N ILE A 12 -57.35 26.07 36.15
CA ILE A 12 -56.24 26.94 35.75
C ILE A 12 -56.00 26.76 34.21
N SER A 13 -56.04 27.93 33.64
CA SER A 13 -55.88 28.28 32.25
C SER A 13 -54.68 27.70 31.50
N ASN A 14 -54.90 27.49 30.23
CA ASN A 14 -54.00 27.38 29.11
C ASN A 14 -52.54 27.86 29.33
N ALA A 15 -51.60 26.93 29.29
CA ALA A 15 -50.21 27.19 28.99
C ALA A 15 -49.92 26.73 27.56
N SER A 16 -49.35 27.65 26.83
CA SER A 16 -48.94 27.64 25.45
C SER A 16 -48.18 26.37 25.03
N SER A 17 -48.55 25.86 23.87
CA SER A 17 -47.87 24.79 23.12
C SER A 17 -46.39 25.12 22.92
N PRO A 18 -45.48 24.11 22.99
CA PRO A 18 -44.11 24.30 22.58
C PRO A 18 -44.06 24.40 21.05
N THR A 19 -43.42 25.46 20.62
CA THR A 19 -43.06 25.76 19.24
C THR A 19 -42.49 24.54 18.51
N ASP A 20 -43.05 24.27 17.33
CA ASP A 20 -42.54 23.37 16.28
C ASP A 20 -41.03 23.52 16.12
N GLN A 21 -40.28 22.50 16.54
CA GLN A 21 -38.93 22.24 16.02
C GLN A 21 -39.12 21.69 14.60
N THR A 22 -39.02 22.54 13.60
CA THR A 22 -38.89 22.14 12.18
C THR A 22 -37.74 21.18 12.04
N SER A 23 -38.02 19.90 11.91
CA SER A 23 -37.07 18.86 11.57
C SER A 23 -36.54 19.15 10.14
N THR A 24 -35.37 19.72 10.04
CA THR A 24 -34.67 19.90 8.74
C THR A 24 -34.51 18.55 8.07
N SER A 25 -34.91 18.45 6.81
CA SER A 25 -34.81 17.20 6.05
C SER A 25 -33.35 16.71 5.99
N PRO A 26 -33.09 15.40 5.87
CA PRO A 26 -31.73 14.88 5.69
C PRO A 26 -31.00 15.52 4.50
N VAL A 27 -31.75 15.92 3.46
CA VAL A 27 -31.21 16.61 2.26
C VAL A 27 -30.72 18.01 2.64
N ASP A 28 -31.48 18.76 3.47
CA ASP A 28 -31.11 20.10 3.92
C ASP A 28 -29.89 20.07 4.84
N GLN A 29 -29.75 19.05 5.68
CA GLN A 29 -28.57 18.84 6.53
C GLN A 29 -27.30 18.57 5.69
N ILE A 30 -27.40 17.73 4.68
CA ILE A 30 -26.29 17.47 3.75
C ILE A 30 -25.91 18.74 3.00
N ARG A 31 -26.90 19.51 2.51
CA ARG A 31 -26.68 20.76 1.78
C ARG A 31 -26.01 21.82 2.66
N SER A 32 -26.42 21.93 3.90
CA SER A 32 -25.80 22.80 4.91
C SER A 32 -24.35 22.40 5.19
N SER A 33 -24.06 21.11 5.30
CA SER A 33 -22.70 20.59 5.50
C SER A 33 -21.77 20.90 4.34
N ILE A 34 -22.27 20.79 3.10
CA ILE A 34 -21.51 21.14 1.89
C ILE A 34 -21.26 22.66 1.85
N GLN A 35 -22.24 23.47 2.19
CA GLN A 35 -22.09 24.93 2.22
C GLN A 35 -21.04 25.35 3.27
N ASN A 36 -21.10 24.78 4.47
CA ASN A 36 -20.10 25.05 5.52
C ASN A 36 -18.68 24.70 5.06
N LEU A 37 -18.50 23.57 4.38
CA LEU A 37 -17.20 23.18 3.84
C LEU A 37 -16.70 24.14 2.76
N ILE A 38 -17.58 24.61 1.88
CA ILE A 38 -17.25 25.63 0.88
C ILE A 38 -16.87 26.96 1.56
N ASP A 39 -17.55 27.35 2.63
CA ASP A 39 -17.21 28.58 3.35
C ASP A 39 -15.84 28.51 4.06
N VAL A 40 -15.48 27.33 4.60
CA VAL A 40 -14.15 27.07 5.12
C VAL A 40 -13.11 27.15 4.02
N THR A 41 -13.32 26.47 2.89
CA THR A 41 -12.43 26.49 1.71
C THR A 41 -12.25 27.92 1.18
N ASN A 42 -13.33 28.69 1.09
CA ASN A 42 -13.27 30.09 0.64
C ASN A 42 -12.51 31.00 1.60
N ARG A 43 -12.53 30.73 2.91
CA ARG A 43 -11.69 31.44 3.87
C ARG A 43 -10.21 31.15 3.67
N ASP A 44 -9.86 29.89 3.45
CA ASP A 44 -8.50 29.49 3.17
C ASP A 44 -7.98 30.04 1.83
N LEU A 45 -8.79 30.01 0.77
CA LEU A 45 -8.46 30.62 -0.52
C LEU A 45 -8.18 32.13 -0.37
N ARG A 46 -8.99 32.84 0.40
CA ARG A 46 -8.76 34.29 0.68
C ARG A 46 -7.48 34.51 1.49
N TYR A 47 -7.22 33.69 2.48
CA TYR A 47 -5.96 33.77 3.28
C TYR A 47 -4.73 33.56 2.39
N ARG A 48 -4.83 32.68 1.38
CA ARG A 48 -3.79 32.46 0.36
C ARG A 48 -3.75 33.55 -0.74
N GLY A 49 -4.54 34.62 -0.60
CA GLY A 49 -4.53 35.77 -1.52
C GLY A 49 -5.37 35.61 -2.78
N HIS A 50 -6.17 34.52 -2.90
CA HIS A 50 -7.01 34.32 -4.07
C HIS A 50 -8.30 35.14 -3.99
N LYS A 51 -8.63 35.86 -5.09
CA LYS A 51 -9.87 36.68 -5.20
C LYS A 51 -11.06 35.92 -5.75
N ALA A 52 -10.85 34.71 -6.25
CA ALA A 52 -11.92 33.81 -6.69
C ALA A 52 -12.40 32.91 -5.54
N SER A 53 -13.64 32.46 -5.61
CA SER A 53 -14.29 31.64 -4.58
C SER A 53 -15.17 30.54 -5.18
N LEU A 54 -15.50 29.54 -4.40
CA LEU A 54 -16.47 28.50 -4.73
C LEU A 54 -17.87 28.91 -4.30
N ALA A 55 -18.88 28.47 -5.02
CA ALA A 55 -20.29 28.62 -4.66
C ALA A 55 -21.14 27.47 -5.20
N ILE A 56 -22.25 27.15 -4.51
CA ILE A 56 -23.24 26.22 -5.02
C ILE A 56 -24.24 26.99 -5.90
N LEU A 57 -24.51 26.44 -7.09
CA LEU A 57 -25.55 26.91 -7.98
C LEU A 57 -26.43 25.74 -8.38
N LYS A 58 -27.68 25.72 -7.93
CA LYS A 58 -28.54 24.54 -8.01
C LYS A 58 -27.85 23.35 -7.33
N ASP A 59 -27.53 22.30 -8.09
CA ASP A 59 -26.85 21.10 -7.59
C ASP A 59 -25.38 20.98 -8.07
N ALA A 60 -24.78 22.08 -8.51
CA ALA A 60 -23.40 22.09 -8.99
C ALA A 60 -22.54 23.09 -8.21
N ILE A 61 -21.24 22.80 -8.10
CA ILE A 61 -20.25 23.75 -7.57
C ILE A 61 -19.74 24.61 -8.75
N CYS A 62 -19.68 25.91 -8.57
CA CYS A 62 -19.13 26.84 -9.54
C CYS A 62 -18.04 27.73 -8.91
N ILE A 63 -17.15 28.24 -9.76
CA ILE A 63 -16.13 29.23 -9.40
C ILE A 63 -16.69 30.62 -9.70
N ARG A 64 -16.57 31.53 -8.75
CA ARG A 64 -16.95 32.96 -8.89
C ARG A 64 -15.72 33.84 -8.73
N GLY A 65 -15.59 34.82 -9.59
CA GLY A 65 -14.49 35.79 -9.50
C GLY A 65 -14.56 36.84 -10.59
N THR A 66 -13.66 37.81 -10.50
CA THR A 66 -13.37 38.77 -11.56
C THR A 66 -12.14 38.29 -12.31
N PHE A 67 -12.29 38.01 -13.60
CA PHE A 67 -11.24 37.40 -14.41
C PHE A 67 -10.93 38.27 -15.63
N PRO A 68 -9.68 38.24 -16.12
CA PRO A 68 -9.31 38.94 -17.35
C PRO A 68 -9.93 38.24 -18.59
N ASN A 69 -10.39 39.03 -19.52
CA ASN A 69 -10.85 38.61 -20.84
C ASN A 69 -9.67 38.68 -21.83
N SER A 70 -9.85 38.11 -23.02
CA SER A 70 -8.86 38.13 -24.10
C SER A 70 -8.58 39.54 -24.64
N ASP A 71 -9.52 40.49 -24.46
CA ASP A 71 -9.38 41.91 -24.82
C ASP A 71 -8.66 42.76 -23.75
N GLY A 72 -8.14 42.14 -22.66
CA GLY A 72 -7.48 42.82 -21.54
C GLY A 72 -8.45 43.45 -20.53
N THR A 73 -9.76 43.44 -20.77
CA THR A 73 -10.76 43.90 -19.79
C THR A 73 -10.95 42.87 -18.68
N LYS A 74 -11.53 43.27 -17.54
CA LYS A 74 -11.87 42.35 -16.45
C LYS A 74 -13.38 42.30 -16.27
N SER A 75 -13.94 41.11 -16.20
CA SER A 75 -15.37 40.91 -15.97
C SER A 75 -15.64 39.91 -14.86
N ARG A 76 -16.74 40.12 -14.14
CA ARG A 76 -17.21 39.19 -13.14
C ARG A 76 -17.84 37.99 -13.82
N LYS A 77 -17.27 36.80 -13.61
CA LYS A 77 -17.76 35.58 -14.24
C LYS A 77 -18.09 34.50 -13.20
N ARG A 78 -18.97 33.62 -13.63
CA ARG A 78 -19.33 32.41 -12.94
C ARG A 78 -19.00 31.24 -13.86
N ILE A 79 -18.06 30.40 -13.44
CA ILE A 79 -17.50 29.30 -14.23
C ILE A 79 -17.99 28.00 -13.64
N ASN A 80 -18.67 27.18 -14.42
CA ASN A 80 -19.14 25.88 -13.97
C ASN A 80 -17.94 24.92 -13.83
N THR A 81 -17.83 24.27 -12.68
CA THR A 81 -16.80 23.23 -12.49
C THR A 81 -17.19 21.89 -13.10
N GLY A 82 -18.45 21.67 -13.49
CA GLY A 82 -18.94 20.36 -13.95
C GLY A 82 -19.10 19.33 -12.82
N LEU A 83 -19.03 19.74 -11.56
CA LEU A 83 -19.14 18.86 -10.40
C LEU A 83 -20.50 19.04 -9.71
N LYS A 84 -21.20 17.93 -9.43
CA LYS A 84 -22.36 17.96 -8.54
C LYS A 84 -21.92 18.31 -7.12
N ALA A 85 -22.76 19.07 -6.41
CA ALA A 85 -22.51 19.45 -5.03
C ALA A 85 -22.51 18.22 -4.12
N SER A 86 -21.35 17.88 -3.59
CA SER A 86 -21.12 16.83 -2.59
C SER A 86 -19.90 17.16 -1.74
N ILE A 87 -19.80 16.61 -0.55
CA ILE A 87 -18.64 16.80 0.34
C ILE A 87 -17.32 16.44 -0.40
N LYS A 88 -17.31 15.34 -1.13
CA LYS A 88 -16.13 14.88 -1.90
C LYS A 88 -15.78 15.81 -3.07
N SER A 89 -16.76 16.52 -3.60
CA SER A 89 -16.56 17.42 -4.76
C SER A 89 -15.96 18.77 -4.38
N VAL A 90 -15.98 19.18 -3.12
CA VAL A 90 -15.47 20.51 -2.71
C VAL A 90 -13.96 20.61 -2.91
N SER A 91 -13.19 19.60 -2.45
CA SER A 91 -11.74 19.56 -2.67
C SER A 91 -11.36 19.51 -4.16
N LEU A 92 -12.14 18.78 -4.97
CA LEU A 92 -11.91 18.71 -6.41
C LEU A 92 -12.25 20.06 -7.08
N ALA A 93 -13.28 20.78 -6.61
CA ALA A 93 -13.62 22.10 -7.10
C ALA A 93 -12.55 23.13 -6.74
N GLU A 94 -11.95 23.05 -5.56
CA GLU A 94 -10.79 23.85 -5.17
C GLU A 94 -9.60 23.63 -6.11
N ASN A 95 -9.26 22.38 -6.40
CA ASN A 95 -8.20 22.04 -7.34
C ASN A 95 -8.47 22.62 -8.74
N ARG A 96 -9.71 22.56 -9.25
CA ARG A 96 -10.11 23.17 -10.53
C ARG A 96 -9.96 24.68 -10.50
N LEU A 97 -10.29 25.33 -9.39
CA LEU A 97 -10.07 26.76 -9.23
C LEU A 97 -8.59 27.11 -9.30
N LEU A 98 -7.71 26.38 -8.60
CA LEU A 98 -6.27 26.61 -8.62
C LEU A 98 -5.65 26.32 -10.00
N GLU A 99 -6.10 25.26 -10.69
CA GLU A 99 -5.71 24.97 -12.08
C GLU A 99 -6.08 26.13 -13.01
N LEU A 100 -7.32 26.66 -12.90
CA LEU A 100 -7.78 27.80 -13.68
C LEU A 100 -6.93 29.04 -13.45
N LEU A 101 -6.65 29.38 -12.18
CA LEU A 101 -5.83 30.55 -11.85
C LEU A 101 -4.38 30.40 -12.38
N THR A 102 -3.86 29.17 -12.36
CA THR A 102 -2.53 28.87 -12.93
C THR A 102 -2.51 29.11 -14.44
N GLU A 103 -3.55 28.64 -15.16
CA GLU A 103 -3.64 28.87 -16.61
C GLU A 103 -3.86 30.35 -16.95
N ILE A 104 -4.72 31.05 -16.20
CA ILE A 104 -4.93 32.49 -16.39
C ILE A 104 -3.61 33.27 -16.18
N ASN A 105 -2.80 32.90 -15.21
CA ASN A 105 -1.49 33.53 -14.98
C ASN A 105 -0.51 33.28 -16.13
N LYS A 106 -0.62 32.16 -16.86
CA LYS A 106 0.24 31.87 -18.00
C LYS A 106 -0.17 32.59 -19.28
N ILE A 107 -1.47 32.65 -19.58
CA ILE A 107 -1.99 33.15 -20.86
C ILE A 107 -2.58 34.55 -20.76
N GLY A 108 -2.72 35.12 -19.56
CA GLY A 108 -3.24 36.45 -19.32
C GLY A 108 -4.76 36.61 -19.39
N SER A 109 -5.50 35.57 -19.73
CA SER A 109 -6.98 35.58 -19.88
C SER A 109 -7.57 34.22 -19.49
N ILE A 110 -8.90 34.16 -19.36
CA ILE A 110 -9.58 32.86 -19.24
C ILE A 110 -9.35 32.07 -20.54
N PRO A 111 -8.91 30.79 -20.44
CA PRO A 111 -8.75 29.93 -21.60
C PRO A 111 -10.09 29.65 -22.27
N GLU A 112 -10.10 29.57 -23.60
CA GLU A 112 -11.31 29.25 -24.38
C GLU A 112 -11.90 27.90 -23.98
N THR A 113 -11.05 26.95 -23.70
CA THR A 113 -11.41 25.63 -23.15
C THR A 113 -10.85 25.49 -21.75
N LEU A 114 -11.71 25.26 -20.76
CA LEU A 114 -11.32 25.16 -19.38
C LEU A 114 -10.45 23.90 -19.14
N PRO A 115 -9.45 23.95 -18.25
CA PRO A 115 -8.53 22.82 -18.01
C PRO A 115 -9.23 21.48 -17.75
N TRP A 116 -10.37 21.50 -17.06
CA TRP A 116 -11.18 20.30 -16.81
C TRP A 116 -12.11 19.92 -17.96
N GLU A 117 -12.46 20.85 -18.87
CA GLU A 117 -13.23 20.57 -20.09
C GLU A 117 -12.37 19.90 -21.15
N ILE A 118 -11.10 20.23 -21.22
CA ILE A 118 -10.12 19.47 -21.99
C ILE A 118 -10.14 18.02 -21.51
N LYS A 119 -10.16 17.80 -20.18
CA LYS A 119 -10.31 16.48 -19.58
C LYS A 119 -11.70 15.84 -19.81
N THR A 120 -12.79 16.64 -19.99
CA THR A 120 -14.16 16.13 -20.20
C THR A 120 -14.58 16.03 -21.65
N ASN A 121 -14.02 16.82 -22.55
CA ASN A 121 -14.18 16.65 -24.01
C ASN A 121 -13.44 15.38 -24.49
N ILE A 122 -12.43 14.95 -23.75
CA ILE A 122 -11.88 13.59 -23.82
C ILE A 122 -12.95 12.54 -23.45
N LYS A 123 -14.01 12.87 -22.66
CA LYS A 123 -15.10 11.95 -22.25
C LYS A 123 -16.15 11.66 -23.33
N LYS A 124 -16.18 12.34 -24.46
CA LYS A 124 -17.08 12.03 -25.60
C LYS A 124 -16.44 11.17 -26.68
N GLY A 125 -15.16 10.90 -26.60
CA GLY A 125 -14.45 9.88 -27.35
C GLY A 125 -13.37 9.32 -26.42
N TYR A 126 -13.12 8.03 -26.46
CA TYR A 126 -11.98 7.41 -25.76
C TYR A 126 -10.75 8.31 -25.92
N PRO A 127 -10.00 8.61 -24.85
CA PRO A 127 -8.79 9.39 -24.99
C PRO A 127 -7.91 8.67 -26.03
N LYS A 128 -7.75 9.29 -27.22
CA LYS A 128 -6.87 8.75 -28.26
C LYS A 128 -5.41 8.94 -27.84
N ILE A 129 -5.05 8.32 -26.72
CA ILE A 129 -3.70 8.37 -26.19
C ILE A 129 -2.96 7.08 -26.58
N LYS A 130 -1.78 7.23 -27.17
CA LYS A 130 -0.95 6.08 -27.51
C LYS A 130 -0.29 5.52 -26.24
N ALA A 131 0.00 4.23 -26.27
CA ALA A 131 0.60 3.54 -25.12
C ALA A 131 1.90 4.23 -24.66
N LYS A 132 2.75 4.63 -25.59
CA LYS A 132 4.00 5.32 -25.28
C LYS A 132 3.76 6.61 -24.45
N ASP A 133 2.77 7.42 -24.83
CA ASP A 133 2.50 8.71 -24.19
C ASP A 133 1.84 8.51 -22.81
N ALA A 134 0.96 7.52 -22.72
CA ALA A 134 0.35 7.10 -21.44
C ALA A 134 1.41 6.57 -20.45
N ILE A 135 2.37 5.79 -20.93
CA ILE A 135 3.48 5.28 -20.11
C ILE A 135 4.36 6.42 -19.59
N GLU A 136 4.66 7.41 -20.42
CA GLU A 136 5.42 8.59 -19.98
C GLU A 136 4.66 9.42 -18.94
N LEU A 137 3.35 9.55 -19.05
CA LEU A 137 2.52 10.18 -18.03
C LEU A 137 2.59 9.40 -16.70
N LEU A 138 2.46 8.07 -16.76
CA LEU A 138 2.57 7.23 -15.57
C LEU A 138 3.96 7.30 -14.93
N LYS A 139 5.02 7.37 -15.74
CA LYS A 139 6.39 7.54 -15.26
C LYS A 139 6.57 8.87 -14.52
N LYS A 140 6.09 9.96 -15.11
CA LYS A 140 6.11 11.28 -14.47
C LYS A 140 5.32 11.29 -13.15
N ASP A 141 4.12 10.71 -13.14
CA ASP A 141 3.30 10.56 -11.93
C ASP A 141 4.00 9.72 -10.87
N PHE A 142 4.57 8.58 -11.27
CA PHE A 142 5.31 7.70 -10.37
C PHE A 142 6.48 8.40 -9.69
N PHE A 143 7.26 9.21 -10.41
CA PHE A 143 8.42 9.91 -9.86
C PHE A 143 8.13 11.27 -9.20
N LYS A 144 6.90 11.80 -9.28
CA LYS A 144 6.48 13.01 -8.53
C LYS A 144 6.59 12.84 -7.01
N VAL A 145 6.31 11.65 -6.51
CA VAL A 145 6.34 11.37 -5.07
C VAL A 145 7.79 11.31 -4.61
N ARG A 146 8.18 12.18 -3.67
CA ARG A 146 9.51 12.13 -3.04
C ARG A 146 9.70 10.80 -2.32
N THR A 147 10.88 10.23 -2.46
CA THR A 147 11.27 9.00 -1.78
C THR A 147 12.61 9.17 -1.10
N THR A 148 12.76 8.51 0.01
CA THR A 148 13.99 8.46 0.78
C THR A 148 15.03 7.51 0.20
N ASN A 149 14.61 6.59 -0.70
CA ASN A 149 15.51 5.67 -1.38
C ASN A 149 15.30 5.71 -2.90
N PRO A 150 16.02 6.61 -3.63
CA PRO A 150 15.91 6.74 -5.08
C PRO A 150 16.25 5.46 -5.85
N LYS A 151 17.30 4.73 -5.44
CA LYS A 151 17.74 3.48 -6.08
C LYS A 151 16.64 2.40 -6.05
N SER A 152 15.98 2.24 -4.89
CA SER A 152 14.86 1.30 -4.75
C SER A 152 13.68 1.68 -5.62
N ARG A 153 13.42 2.99 -5.78
CA ARG A 153 12.33 3.50 -6.60
C ARG A 153 12.56 3.25 -8.09
N ILE A 154 13.78 3.45 -8.56
CA ILE A 154 14.17 3.10 -9.94
C ILE A 154 13.92 1.62 -10.20
N LYS A 155 14.38 0.72 -9.32
CA LYS A 155 14.11 -0.72 -9.46
C LYS A 155 12.63 -1.09 -9.43
N THR A 156 11.82 -0.37 -8.65
CA THR A 156 10.37 -0.56 -8.67
C THR A 156 9.80 -0.14 -10.02
N TRP A 157 10.29 0.97 -10.59
CA TRP A 157 9.90 1.40 -11.92
C TRP A 157 10.27 0.37 -12.98
N ASP A 158 11.47 -0.23 -12.92
CA ASP A 158 11.88 -1.27 -13.86
C ASP A 158 10.90 -2.46 -13.88
N VAL A 159 10.37 -2.85 -12.71
CA VAL A 159 9.35 -3.90 -12.63
C VAL A 159 8.03 -3.46 -13.27
N ILE A 160 7.63 -2.20 -13.07
CA ILE A 160 6.43 -1.62 -13.71
C ILE A 160 6.65 -1.56 -15.22
N GLN A 161 7.80 -1.04 -15.65
CA GLN A 161 8.17 -0.91 -17.06
C GLN A 161 8.14 -2.25 -17.80
N ASN A 162 8.60 -3.34 -17.17
CA ASN A 162 8.55 -4.69 -17.76
C ASN A 162 7.11 -5.14 -18.07
N ALA A 163 6.14 -4.77 -17.27
CA ALA A 163 4.72 -5.05 -17.54
C ALA A 163 4.19 -4.12 -18.66
N LEU A 164 4.55 -2.83 -18.61
CA LEU A 164 4.11 -1.84 -19.58
C LEU A 164 4.71 -2.08 -20.97
N ASN A 165 5.92 -2.65 -21.07
CA ASN A 165 6.55 -3.05 -22.34
C ASN A 165 5.80 -4.16 -23.10
N LYS A 166 4.75 -4.74 -22.50
CA LYS A 166 3.84 -5.67 -23.19
C LYS A 166 2.77 -4.95 -24.03
N LEU A 167 2.62 -3.64 -23.83
CA LEU A 167 1.78 -2.79 -24.68
C LEU A 167 2.53 -2.44 -25.96
N ASP A 168 1.83 -2.48 -27.08
CA ASP A 168 2.34 -1.90 -28.32
C ASP A 168 2.41 -0.38 -28.19
N SER A 169 3.58 0.19 -28.37
CA SER A 169 3.85 1.61 -28.18
C SER A 169 3.01 2.53 -29.08
N GLY A 170 2.60 2.04 -30.26
CA GLY A 170 1.79 2.75 -31.24
C GLY A 170 0.28 2.57 -31.01
N ALA A 171 -0.14 1.58 -30.24
CA ALA A 171 -1.56 1.30 -30.01
C ALA A 171 -2.21 2.38 -29.15
N TYR A 172 -3.48 2.67 -29.42
CA TYR A 172 -4.31 3.50 -28.57
C TYR A 172 -4.76 2.69 -27.35
N ILE A 173 -4.65 3.30 -26.16
CA ILE A 173 -5.05 2.65 -24.90
C ILE A 173 -6.57 2.72 -24.77
N THR A 174 -7.19 1.54 -24.64
CA THR A 174 -8.59 1.34 -24.23
C THR A 174 -8.65 0.30 -23.12
N THR A 175 -9.74 0.26 -22.37
CA THR A 175 -9.93 -0.76 -21.32
C THR A 175 -9.88 -2.17 -21.92
N ASP A 176 -10.57 -2.39 -23.04
CA ASP A 176 -10.59 -3.70 -23.71
C ASP A 176 -9.20 -4.12 -24.21
N TYR A 177 -8.41 -3.16 -24.75
CA TYR A 177 -7.03 -3.44 -25.14
C TYR A 177 -6.16 -3.85 -23.94
N LEU A 178 -6.27 -3.14 -22.81
CA LEU A 178 -5.53 -3.49 -21.59
C LEU A 178 -5.93 -4.89 -21.07
N MET A 179 -7.22 -5.21 -21.09
CA MET A 179 -7.73 -6.54 -20.70
C MET A 179 -7.17 -7.65 -21.61
N ALA A 180 -7.25 -7.45 -22.93
CA ALA A 180 -6.73 -8.42 -23.90
C ALA A 180 -5.22 -8.67 -23.73
N VAL A 181 -4.43 -7.63 -23.40
CA VAL A 181 -3.01 -7.78 -23.13
C VAL A 181 -2.76 -8.55 -21.82
N VAL A 182 -3.54 -8.30 -20.75
CA VAL A 182 -3.43 -9.08 -19.51
C VAL A 182 -3.71 -10.55 -19.79
N GLU A 183 -4.77 -10.88 -20.50
CA GLU A 183 -5.14 -12.28 -20.85
C GLU A 183 -4.08 -12.94 -21.71
N LYS A 184 -3.59 -12.25 -22.75
CA LYS A 184 -2.54 -12.77 -23.65
C LYS A 184 -1.29 -13.22 -22.90
N TYR A 185 -0.87 -12.47 -21.86
CA TYR A 185 0.35 -12.76 -21.11
C TYR A 185 0.09 -13.48 -19.79
N ALA A 186 -1.18 -13.78 -19.46
CA ALA A 186 -1.55 -14.56 -18.28
C ALA A 186 -1.07 -16.00 -18.32
N ILE A 187 -0.86 -16.53 -19.51
CA ILE A 187 -0.44 -17.91 -19.75
C ILE A 187 0.97 -17.90 -20.35
N ASP A 188 1.78 -18.84 -19.89
CA ASP A 188 3.10 -19.07 -20.46
C ASP A 188 2.95 -19.76 -21.82
N PRO A 189 3.48 -19.18 -22.92
CA PRO A 189 3.30 -19.73 -24.24
C PRO A 189 4.04 -21.06 -24.49
N GLU A 190 5.09 -21.36 -23.71
CA GLU A 190 5.89 -22.57 -23.87
C GLU A 190 5.33 -23.72 -23.01
N THR A 191 4.86 -23.42 -21.81
CA THR A 191 4.44 -24.44 -20.84
C THR A 191 2.93 -24.55 -20.69
N GLY A 192 2.16 -23.59 -21.19
CA GLY A 192 0.71 -23.48 -20.95
C GLY A 192 0.33 -23.16 -19.50
N ALA A 193 1.31 -22.91 -18.63
CA ALA A 193 1.06 -22.64 -17.21
C ALA A 193 0.59 -21.22 -16.96
N GLU A 194 -0.32 -21.04 -16.01
CA GLU A 194 -0.78 -19.71 -15.60
C GLU A 194 0.32 -18.95 -14.88
N ARG A 195 0.64 -17.74 -15.35
CA ARG A 195 1.59 -16.80 -14.76
C ARG A 195 0.90 -15.89 -13.74
N THR A 196 0.31 -16.47 -12.71
CA THR A 196 -0.58 -15.78 -11.76
C THR A 196 0.03 -14.50 -11.19
N ASN A 197 1.28 -14.52 -10.71
CA ASN A 197 1.95 -13.34 -10.16
C ASN A 197 2.19 -12.25 -11.21
N PHE A 198 2.49 -12.63 -12.44
CA PHE A 198 2.71 -11.69 -13.54
C PHE A 198 1.39 -11.06 -13.97
N ARG A 199 0.34 -11.86 -14.11
CA ARG A 199 -1.04 -11.45 -14.38
C ARG A 199 -1.53 -10.40 -13.36
N LEU A 200 -1.36 -10.67 -12.06
CA LEU A 200 -1.73 -9.74 -10.98
C LEU A 200 -0.98 -8.41 -11.05
N LYS A 201 0.32 -8.44 -11.36
CA LYS A 201 1.12 -7.21 -11.50
C LYS A 201 0.70 -6.41 -12.73
N MET A 202 0.52 -7.06 -13.88
CA MET A 202 0.01 -6.40 -15.09
C MET A 202 -1.33 -5.75 -14.83
N HIS A 203 -2.29 -6.48 -14.25
CA HIS A 203 -3.58 -5.95 -13.86
C HIS A 203 -3.44 -4.69 -12.99
N GLN A 204 -2.64 -4.74 -11.93
CA GLN A 204 -2.41 -3.62 -11.02
C GLN A 204 -1.86 -2.39 -11.74
N TYR A 205 -0.87 -2.58 -12.61
CA TYR A 205 -0.21 -1.47 -13.29
C TYR A 205 -1.06 -0.91 -14.43
N PHE A 206 -1.79 -1.75 -15.15
CA PHE A 206 -2.69 -1.33 -16.21
C PHE A 206 -3.92 -0.62 -15.62
N LYS A 207 -4.47 -1.09 -14.50
CA LYS A 207 -5.53 -0.38 -13.78
C LYS A 207 -5.06 1.01 -13.34
N ARG A 208 -3.84 1.12 -12.79
CA ARG A 208 -3.25 2.41 -12.42
C ARG A 208 -3.06 3.31 -13.63
N LEU A 209 -2.55 2.78 -14.75
CA LEU A 209 -2.40 3.52 -16.01
C LEU A 209 -3.75 4.04 -16.50
N GLY A 210 -4.74 3.16 -16.62
CA GLY A 210 -6.08 3.51 -17.08
C GLY A 210 -6.79 4.52 -16.17
N THR A 211 -6.61 4.40 -14.85
CA THR A 211 -7.12 5.39 -13.89
C THR A 211 -6.46 6.76 -14.08
N LEU A 212 -5.13 6.79 -14.29
CA LEU A 212 -4.39 8.03 -14.49
C LEU A 212 -4.83 8.79 -15.75
N ILE A 213 -5.10 8.07 -16.84
CA ILE A 213 -5.56 8.65 -18.10
C ILE A 213 -7.09 8.70 -18.23
N GLU A 214 -7.79 8.45 -17.12
CA GLU A 214 -9.26 8.52 -17.00
C GLU A 214 -10.00 7.66 -18.06
N LEU A 215 -9.52 6.43 -18.30
CA LEU A 215 -10.22 5.51 -19.19
C LEU A 215 -11.65 5.24 -18.71
N PRO A 216 -12.65 5.33 -19.59
CA PRO A 216 -14.00 4.89 -19.26
C PRO A 216 -13.98 3.38 -18.95
N ASP A 217 -14.82 2.98 -17.99
CA ASP A 217 -15.02 1.57 -17.63
C ASP A 217 -13.77 0.82 -17.17
N ILE A 218 -12.70 1.51 -16.72
CA ILE A 218 -11.44 0.87 -16.27
C ILE A 218 -11.69 -0.16 -15.15
N ALA A 219 -12.78 -0.04 -14.40
CA ALA A 219 -13.16 -1.03 -13.40
C ALA A 219 -13.39 -2.44 -13.99
N LYS A 220 -13.75 -2.55 -15.27
CA LYS A 220 -13.93 -3.85 -15.96
C LYS A 220 -12.65 -4.69 -15.98
N ILE A 221 -11.47 -4.06 -15.91
CA ILE A 221 -10.18 -4.78 -15.86
C ILE A 221 -10.09 -5.74 -14.66
N ASP A 222 -10.89 -5.52 -13.61
CA ASP A 222 -10.91 -6.43 -12.44
C ASP A 222 -11.40 -7.84 -12.82
N GLY A 223 -12.17 -7.99 -13.92
CA GLY A 223 -12.59 -9.28 -14.45
C GLY A 223 -11.45 -10.17 -14.94
N VAL A 224 -10.31 -9.57 -15.35
CA VAL A 224 -9.15 -10.34 -15.82
C VAL A 224 -8.03 -10.47 -14.78
N LYS A 225 -8.28 -10.05 -13.53
CA LYS A 225 -7.28 -10.07 -12.44
C LYS A 225 -6.73 -11.45 -12.13
N GLY A 226 -7.58 -12.50 -12.17
CA GLY A 226 -7.24 -13.83 -11.68
C GLY A 226 -7.14 -13.91 -10.16
N GLU A 227 -7.09 -15.12 -9.62
CA GLU A 227 -6.93 -15.37 -8.20
C GLU A 227 -5.52 -15.86 -7.90
N TYR A 228 -4.87 -15.24 -6.93
CA TYR A 228 -3.64 -15.77 -6.36
C TYR A 228 -3.97 -16.78 -5.27
N LYS A 229 -3.70 -18.05 -5.55
CA LYS A 229 -3.75 -19.12 -4.53
C LYS A 229 -2.31 -19.41 -4.08
N PRO A 230 -1.93 -19.06 -2.86
CA PRO A 230 -0.61 -19.39 -2.34
C PRO A 230 -0.45 -20.91 -2.35
N LYS A 231 0.61 -21.41 -2.98
CA LYS A 231 0.94 -22.83 -2.88
C LYS A 231 1.32 -23.13 -1.43
N LYS A 232 0.64 -24.12 -0.81
CA LYS A 232 1.10 -24.68 0.47
C LYS A 232 2.54 -25.15 0.25
N ARG A 233 3.47 -24.63 1.07
CA ARG A 233 4.86 -25.08 1.07
C ARG A 233 5.01 -26.12 2.16
N THR A 234 5.67 -27.21 1.85
CA THR A 234 6.17 -28.12 2.88
C THR A 234 7.30 -27.40 3.59
N ILE A 235 7.13 -27.12 4.86
CA ILE A 235 8.16 -26.52 5.70
C ILE A 235 9.03 -27.69 6.19
N PRO A 236 10.35 -27.63 5.99
CA PRO A 236 11.25 -28.70 6.40
C PRO A 236 11.19 -28.93 7.90
N ASP A 237 11.46 -30.16 8.31
CA ASP A 237 11.54 -30.51 9.70
C ASP A 237 12.67 -29.73 10.40
N GLN A 238 12.50 -29.50 11.69
CA GLN A 238 13.44 -28.75 12.51
C GLN A 238 14.80 -29.45 12.59
N ASP A 239 14.80 -30.75 12.81
CA ASP A 239 16.03 -31.50 13.03
C ASP A 239 16.85 -31.59 11.75
N ASP A 240 16.21 -31.76 10.62
CA ASP A 240 16.82 -31.66 9.28
C ASP A 240 17.53 -30.32 9.07
N LEU A 241 16.90 -29.22 9.46
CA LEU A 241 17.49 -27.89 9.32
C LEU A 241 18.64 -27.65 10.28
N LEU A 242 18.56 -28.17 11.52
CA LEU A 242 19.65 -28.06 12.47
C LEU A 242 20.83 -28.91 12.02
N LEU A 243 20.58 -30.10 11.47
CA LEU A 243 21.62 -30.93 10.85
C LEU A 243 22.26 -30.18 9.65
N LEU A 244 21.45 -29.58 8.79
CA LEU A 244 21.95 -28.73 7.69
C LEU A 244 22.85 -27.61 8.23
N ALA A 245 22.42 -26.91 9.30
CA ALA A 245 23.23 -25.86 9.91
C ALA A 245 24.61 -26.33 10.35
N VAL A 246 24.72 -27.51 10.96
CA VAL A 246 25.98 -28.12 11.33
C VAL A 246 26.83 -28.45 10.10
N GLN A 247 26.24 -29.09 9.10
CA GLN A 247 26.95 -29.52 7.88
C GLN A 247 27.52 -28.33 7.10
N VAL A 248 26.79 -27.21 7.00
CA VAL A 248 27.24 -26.08 6.21
C VAL A 248 27.99 -25.01 6.99
N ARG A 249 28.02 -25.10 8.33
CA ARG A 249 28.56 -24.04 9.22
C ARG A 249 29.92 -23.50 8.78
N ASN A 250 30.77 -24.37 8.33
CA ASN A 250 32.18 -24.07 7.97
C ASN A 250 32.32 -23.55 6.51
N HIS A 251 31.20 -23.44 5.76
CA HIS A 251 31.29 -22.86 4.41
C HIS A 251 31.61 -21.37 4.50
N LYS A 252 32.74 -20.96 3.90
CA LYS A 252 33.34 -19.64 4.06
C LYS A 252 32.40 -18.45 3.84
N GLU A 253 31.49 -18.54 2.86
CA GLU A 253 30.65 -17.40 2.45
C GLU A 253 29.22 -17.47 3.02
N TYR A 254 28.64 -18.67 3.04
CA TYR A 254 27.20 -18.82 3.33
C TYR A 254 26.89 -19.65 4.58
N GLY A 255 27.87 -20.36 5.13
CA GLY A 255 27.64 -21.30 6.21
C GLY A 255 27.11 -20.63 7.48
N TRP A 256 27.84 -19.62 7.97
CA TRP A 256 27.41 -18.85 9.11
C TRP A 256 26.03 -18.21 8.93
N LEU A 257 25.80 -17.60 7.75
CA LEU A 257 24.53 -16.96 7.42
C LEU A 257 23.35 -17.95 7.40
N THR A 258 23.57 -19.16 6.86
CA THR A 258 22.56 -20.22 6.84
C THR A 258 22.20 -20.67 8.25
N ALA A 259 23.22 -20.94 9.07
CA ALA A 259 23.04 -21.31 10.48
C ALA A 259 22.34 -20.18 11.28
N ALA A 260 22.75 -18.93 11.07
CA ALA A 260 22.13 -17.77 11.70
C ALA A 260 20.65 -17.61 11.29
N MET A 261 20.31 -17.81 10.01
CA MET A 261 18.89 -17.77 9.59
C MET A 261 18.07 -18.89 10.23
N ILE A 262 18.61 -20.09 10.35
CA ILE A 262 17.93 -21.22 10.99
C ILE A 262 17.66 -20.91 12.46
N VAL A 263 18.63 -20.32 13.16
CA VAL A 263 18.53 -20.04 14.60
C VAL A 263 17.72 -18.79 14.93
N TYR A 264 17.84 -17.71 14.14
CA TYR A 264 17.22 -16.41 14.46
C TYR A 264 16.03 -16.03 13.58
N GLY A 265 15.73 -16.80 12.54
CA GLY A 265 14.56 -16.57 11.67
C GLY A 265 14.58 -15.24 10.88
N CYS A 266 15.72 -14.55 10.80
CA CYS A 266 15.83 -13.27 10.10
C CYS A 266 15.60 -13.43 8.58
N ARG A 267 15.33 -12.31 7.88
CA ARG A 267 15.30 -12.34 6.40
C ARG A 267 16.72 -12.50 5.85
N PRO A 268 16.88 -13.03 4.62
CA PRO A 268 18.23 -13.19 4.04
C PRO A 268 19.06 -11.89 4.03
N SER A 269 18.44 -10.77 3.70
CA SER A 269 19.11 -9.45 3.73
C SER A 269 19.38 -8.93 5.14
N GLU A 270 18.59 -9.36 6.15
CA GLU A 270 18.78 -8.99 7.55
C GLU A 270 19.92 -9.78 8.20
N ALA A 271 20.17 -11.00 7.72
CA ALA A 271 21.29 -11.85 8.20
C ALA A 271 22.65 -11.16 8.00
N LEU A 272 22.78 -10.30 6.99
CA LEU A 272 24.00 -9.54 6.71
C LEU A 272 24.34 -8.47 7.78
N SER A 273 23.37 -8.13 8.61
CA SER A 273 23.49 -7.14 9.68
C SER A 273 23.32 -7.75 11.08
N LEU A 274 23.25 -9.08 11.16
CA LEU A 274 22.92 -9.78 12.41
C LEU A 274 24.13 -9.88 13.33
N PHE A 275 23.96 -9.47 14.58
CA PHE A 275 24.95 -9.61 15.66
C PHE A 275 24.35 -10.40 16.83
N PRO A 276 24.82 -11.63 17.07
CA PRO A 276 24.40 -12.42 18.22
C PRO A 276 24.82 -11.78 19.54
N ASN A 277 23.92 -11.78 20.52
CA ASN A 277 24.17 -11.37 21.90
C ASN A 277 24.29 -12.60 22.77
N LYS A 278 25.12 -12.55 23.82
CA LYS A 278 25.33 -13.70 24.74
C LYS A 278 24.13 -14.03 25.65
N ASN A 279 22.94 -13.53 25.33
CA ASN A 279 21.70 -13.72 26.10
C ASN A 279 20.60 -14.46 25.33
N GLY A 280 20.94 -15.21 24.30
CA GLY A 280 19.95 -15.91 23.46
C GLY A 280 19.21 -15.01 22.47
N THR A 281 19.71 -13.81 22.22
CA THR A 281 19.13 -12.89 21.22
C THR A 281 20.18 -12.45 20.22
N ALA A 282 19.72 -11.80 19.14
CA ALA A 282 20.59 -11.10 18.22
C ALA A 282 20.00 -9.75 17.83
N SER A 283 20.85 -8.80 17.48
CA SER A 283 20.44 -7.53 16.87
C SER A 283 20.56 -7.62 15.35
N CYS A 284 19.55 -7.21 14.60
CA CYS A 284 19.61 -7.10 13.13
C CYS A 284 18.78 -5.92 12.60
N LEU A 285 19.09 -5.46 11.38
CA LEU A 285 18.33 -4.40 10.73
C LEU A 285 16.95 -4.89 10.29
N SER A 286 15.95 -4.05 10.45
CA SER A 286 14.57 -4.31 9.99
C SER A 286 14.34 -3.69 8.60
N VAL A 287 14.68 -4.44 7.55
CA VAL A 287 14.80 -3.91 6.16
C VAL A 287 13.46 -3.63 5.45
N LYS A 288 12.33 -4.03 5.98
CA LYS A 288 10.98 -3.79 5.38
C LYS A 288 10.21 -2.64 6.02
N GLN A 289 10.85 -1.79 6.76
CA GLN A 289 10.22 -0.60 7.31
C GLN A 289 10.10 0.49 6.23
N LYS A 290 9.06 1.37 6.35
CA LYS A 290 8.89 2.53 5.47
C LYS A 290 9.85 3.69 5.78
N LYS A 291 10.85 3.45 6.64
CA LYS A 291 11.84 4.44 7.05
C LYS A 291 12.99 4.48 6.05
N ALA A 292 13.61 5.66 5.94
CA ALA A 292 14.76 5.88 5.07
C ALA A 292 15.96 5.03 5.48
N VAL A 293 16.19 5.00 6.77
CA VAL A 293 17.25 4.24 7.43
C VAL A 293 16.57 3.10 8.20
N PRO A 294 16.97 1.84 7.98
CA PRO A 294 16.37 0.72 8.68
C PRO A 294 16.76 0.76 10.16
N GLU A 295 15.80 0.49 11.05
CA GLU A 295 16.06 0.38 12.48
C GLU A 295 16.51 -1.02 12.86
N ARG A 296 17.27 -1.13 13.95
CA ARG A 296 17.62 -2.41 14.55
C ARG A 296 16.44 -2.99 15.32
N ARG A 297 16.30 -4.29 15.26
CA ARG A 297 15.37 -5.08 16.07
C ARG A 297 16.08 -6.24 16.74
N THR A 298 15.48 -6.76 17.78
CA THR A 298 15.94 -7.95 18.47
C THR A 298 15.31 -9.20 17.84
N ALA A 299 16.13 -10.17 17.48
CA ALA A 299 15.72 -11.52 17.05
C ALA A 299 16.02 -12.53 18.15
N LEU A 300 15.12 -13.48 18.37
CA LEU A 300 15.23 -14.52 19.38
C LEU A 300 15.89 -15.77 18.79
N ALA A 301 16.85 -16.36 19.50
CA ALA A 301 17.44 -17.64 19.14
C ALA A 301 16.52 -18.81 19.49
N LEU A 302 16.25 -19.68 18.52
CA LEU A 302 15.50 -20.92 18.70
C LEU A 302 16.16 -22.05 17.87
N PRO A 303 16.32 -23.25 18.42
CA PRO A 303 16.16 -23.61 19.83
C PRO A 303 17.20 -22.92 20.71
N LYS A 304 16.88 -22.76 21.98
CA LYS A 304 17.81 -22.16 22.97
C LYS A 304 19.16 -22.93 23.02
N GLY A 305 20.27 -22.18 23.01
CA GLY A 305 21.63 -22.72 23.12
C GLY A 305 22.23 -23.17 21.78
N TYR A 306 21.48 -23.11 20.65
CA TYR A 306 22.03 -23.47 19.34
C TYR A 306 22.97 -22.40 18.78
N GLU A 307 22.83 -21.14 19.22
CA GLU A 307 23.78 -20.08 18.95
C GLU A 307 25.19 -20.40 19.42
N GLU A 308 25.33 -21.10 20.57
CA GLU A 308 26.60 -21.58 21.10
C GLU A 308 27.07 -22.85 20.37
N LYS A 309 26.17 -23.83 20.21
CA LYS A 309 26.50 -25.11 19.53
C LYS A 309 26.98 -24.91 18.10
N LEU A 310 26.48 -23.89 17.42
CA LEU A 310 26.85 -23.55 16.04
C LEU A 310 27.93 -22.45 16.01
N ASP A 311 28.50 -22.07 17.14
CA ASP A 311 29.54 -21.02 17.24
C ASP A 311 29.13 -19.73 16.47
N LEU A 312 27.89 -19.27 16.66
CA LEU A 312 27.38 -18.07 15.93
C LEU A 312 27.96 -16.77 16.47
N TYR A 313 28.57 -16.78 17.65
CA TYR A 313 29.30 -15.63 18.20
C TYR A 313 30.59 -15.35 17.43
N ASN A 314 31.16 -16.33 16.76
CA ASN A 314 32.26 -16.17 15.82
C ASN A 314 31.69 -15.87 14.43
N ILE A 315 31.49 -14.56 14.16
CA ILE A 315 30.84 -14.08 12.94
C ILE A 315 31.76 -14.31 11.74
N SER A 316 31.24 -15.04 10.74
CA SER A 316 31.95 -15.31 9.48
C SER A 316 31.01 -15.04 8.30
N ARG A 317 31.15 -13.90 7.67
CA ARG A 317 30.41 -13.48 6.47
C ARG A 317 31.23 -12.52 5.61
N SER A 318 31.06 -12.60 4.30
CA SER A 318 31.82 -11.78 3.32
C SER A 318 31.23 -10.39 3.08
N VAL A 319 29.97 -10.19 3.42
CA VAL A 319 29.25 -8.90 3.30
C VAL A 319 28.54 -8.64 4.61
N GLU A 320 28.71 -7.46 5.14
CA GLU A 320 28.05 -7.02 6.37
C GLU A 320 27.64 -5.56 6.33
N PHE A 321 26.57 -5.24 7.03
CA PHE A 321 26.08 -3.89 7.26
C PHE A 321 26.06 -3.65 8.76
N ILE A 322 27.07 -2.97 9.26
CA ILE A 322 27.25 -2.73 10.71
C ILE A 322 26.30 -1.60 11.13
N GLU A 323 26.36 -0.49 10.41
CA GLU A 323 25.51 0.66 10.70
C GLU A 323 24.28 0.70 9.77
N PRO A 324 23.13 1.16 10.26
CA PRO A 324 21.91 1.25 9.47
C PRO A 324 22.05 2.06 8.17
N GLU A 325 22.91 3.10 8.20
CA GLU A 325 23.18 4.00 7.08
C GLU A 325 23.95 3.32 5.95
N ASP A 326 24.76 2.31 6.25
CA ASP A 326 25.56 1.55 5.30
C ASP A 326 24.72 0.52 4.52
N PHE A 327 23.47 0.29 4.93
CA PHE A 327 22.64 -0.75 4.31
C PHE A 327 22.31 -0.44 2.85
N ASP A 328 22.92 -1.19 1.92
CA ASP A 328 22.54 -1.16 0.50
C ASP A 328 21.56 -2.30 0.16
N PRO A 329 20.27 -1.99 -0.09
CA PRO A 329 19.25 -3.00 -0.42
C PRO A 329 19.52 -3.71 -1.74
N ILE A 330 20.34 -3.13 -2.62
CA ILE A 330 20.68 -3.71 -3.93
C ILE A 330 21.74 -4.79 -3.74
N GLU A 331 22.78 -4.44 -3.02
CA GLU A 331 23.84 -5.37 -2.68
C GLU A 331 23.31 -6.55 -1.86
N ALA A 332 22.55 -6.26 -0.79
CA ALA A 332 21.92 -7.27 0.05
C ALA A 332 21.02 -8.23 -0.75
N LYS A 333 20.24 -7.72 -1.72
CA LYS A 333 19.41 -8.54 -2.61
C LYS A 333 20.25 -9.38 -3.56
N SER A 334 21.27 -8.78 -4.17
CA SER A 334 22.20 -9.49 -5.07
C SER A 334 22.90 -10.64 -4.35
N PHE A 335 23.42 -10.37 -3.17
CA PHE A 335 24.04 -11.39 -2.30
C PHE A 335 23.03 -12.49 -1.96
N SER A 336 21.83 -12.13 -1.47
CA SER A 336 20.78 -13.11 -1.13
C SER A 336 20.41 -14.00 -2.32
N ASN A 337 20.43 -13.49 -3.55
CA ASN A 337 20.16 -14.29 -4.75
C ASN A 337 21.29 -15.32 -5.01
N ARG A 338 22.56 -14.93 -4.85
CA ARG A 338 23.69 -15.87 -4.99
C ARG A 338 23.65 -16.94 -3.90
N TRP A 339 23.40 -16.53 -2.68
CA TRP A 339 23.22 -17.44 -1.53
C TRP A 339 22.07 -18.42 -1.74
N GLY A 340 20.90 -17.94 -2.22
CA GLY A 340 19.77 -18.83 -2.54
C GLY A 340 20.09 -19.86 -3.63
N LYS A 341 20.86 -19.47 -4.65
CA LYS A 341 21.34 -20.42 -5.69
C LYS A 341 22.32 -21.45 -5.11
N TRP A 342 23.19 -21.04 -4.18
CA TRP A 342 24.08 -21.95 -3.50
C TRP A 342 23.29 -22.92 -2.61
N LEU A 343 22.34 -22.44 -1.79
CA LEU A 343 21.51 -23.30 -0.93
C LEU A 343 20.77 -24.35 -1.75
N LYS A 344 20.20 -23.98 -2.89
CA LYS A 344 19.54 -24.92 -3.80
C LYS A 344 20.45 -26.00 -4.36
N ARG A 345 21.75 -25.78 -4.47
CA ARG A 345 22.72 -26.83 -4.84
C ARG A 345 22.99 -27.80 -3.71
N GLN A 346 22.90 -27.33 -2.46
CA GLN A 346 23.05 -28.20 -1.26
C GLN A 346 21.74 -28.96 -0.96
N ARG A 347 20.61 -28.27 -1.08
CA ARG A 347 19.26 -28.77 -0.80
C ARG A 347 18.31 -28.23 -1.88
N PRO A 348 18.07 -29.00 -2.96
CA PRO A 348 17.21 -28.57 -4.10
C PRO A 348 15.75 -28.28 -3.71
N ASP A 349 15.29 -28.90 -2.64
CA ASP A 349 13.97 -28.74 -2.04
C ASP A 349 13.78 -27.41 -1.29
N LEU A 350 14.89 -26.75 -0.85
CA LEU A 350 14.85 -25.58 0.01
C LEU A 350 14.99 -24.24 -0.73
N GLN A 351 14.32 -23.25 -0.18
CA GLN A 351 14.56 -21.83 -0.45
C GLN A 351 14.99 -21.13 0.83
N LEU A 352 15.74 -20.01 0.74
CA LEU A 352 16.17 -19.26 1.93
C LEU A 352 15.02 -18.86 2.85
N TYR A 353 13.86 -18.53 2.29
CA TYR A 353 12.69 -18.17 3.11
C TYR A 353 12.10 -19.33 3.88
N ASP A 354 12.32 -20.58 3.45
CA ASP A 354 11.84 -21.76 4.17
C ASP A 354 12.53 -21.91 5.53
N LEU A 355 13.80 -21.48 5.65
CA LEU A 355 14.51 -21.42 6.93
C LEU A 355 13.80 -20.49 7.93
N ARG A 356 13.32 -19.35 7.47
CA ARG A 356 12.56 -18.41 8.29
C ARG A 356 11.15 -18.92 8.61
N HIS A 357 10.49 -19.58 7.66
CA HIS A 357 9.18 -20.19 7.91
C HIS A 357 9.29 -21.32 8.95
N ALA A 358 10.36 -22.12 8.89
CA ALA A 358 10.62 -23.14 9.88
C ALA A 358 10.87 -22.55 11.28
N TRP A 359 11.60 -21.42 11.38
CA TRP A 359 11.76 -20.72 12.65
C TRP A 359 10.41 -20.26 13.21
N ALA A 360 9.53 -19.72 12.37
CA ALA A 360 8.20 -19.28 12.79
C ALA A 360 7.34 -20.46 13.28
N LYS A 361 7.32 -21.58 12.55
CA LYS A 361 6.62 -22.82 12.98
C LYS A 361 7.18 -23.33 14.30
N ARG A 362 8.50 -23.32 14.44
CA ARG A 362 9.20 -23.69 15.70
C ARG A 362 8.79 -22.78 16.86
N SER A 363 8.75 -21.48 16.66
CA SER A 363 8.37 -20.53 17.71
C SER A 363 6.98 -20.80 18.27
N ILE A 364 6.05 -21.24 17.42
CA ILE A 364 4.70 -21.65 17.86
C ILE A 364 4.76 -22.96 18.63
N ARG A 365 5.49 -23.97 18.10
CA ARG A 365 5.68 -25.26 18.77
C ARG A 365 6.35 -25.10 20.13
N ASP A 366 7.29 -24.17 20.28
CA ASP A 366 8.02 -23.91 21.52
C ASP A 366 7.22 -23.01 22.48
N GLY A 367 5.98 -22.65 22.15
CA GLY A 367 5.10 -21.85 23.01
C GLY A 367 5.51 -20.38 23.12
N VAL A 368 6.28 -19.86 22.18
CA VAL A 368 6.63 -18.43 22.16
C VAL A 368 5.37 -17.61 21.86
N PRO A 369 4.99 -16.65 22.72
CA PRO A 369 3.81 -15.81 22.46
C PRO A 369 3.87 -15.15 21.08
N SER A 370 2.74 -15.16 20.34
CA SER A 370 2.65 -14.62 18.96
C SER A 370 3.20 -13.20 18.85
N GLY A 371 2.97 -12.35 19.85
CA GLY A 371 3.50 -10.98 19.89
C GLY A 371 5.02 -10.91 19.91
N LEU A 372 5.68 -11.81 20.68
CA LEU A 372 7.14 -11.89 20.75
C LEU A 372 7.73 -12.51 19.49
N ALA A 373 7.12 -13.57 18.96
CA ALA A 373 7.53 -14.20 17.71
C ALA A 373 7.42 -13.22 16.53
N ALA A 374 6.29 -12.52 16.42
CA ALA A 374 6.08 -11.48 15.42
C ALA A 374 7.13 -10.37 15.51
N LYS A 375 7.39 -9.84 16.73
CA LYS A 375 8.40 -8.81 16.97
C LYS A 375 9.80 -9.32 16.60
N SER A 376 10.13 -10.54 16.97
CA SER A 376 11.40 -11.21 16.63
C SER A 376 11.59 -11.33 15.11
N LEU A 377 10.53 -11.64 14.37
CA LEU A 377 10.55 -11.70 12.91
C LEU A 377 10.46 -10.32 12.23
N GLY A 378 10.08 -9.25 12.93
CA GLY A 378 9.77 -7.95 12.33
C GLY A 378 8.49 -8.00 11.47
N HIS A 379 7.45 -8.62 12.02
CA HIS A 379 6.06 -8.64 11.51
C HIS A 379 5.14 -7.90 12.47
N SER A 380 3.95 -7.50 11.99
CA SER A 380 2.82 -7.28 12.89
C SER A 380 2.27 -8.63 13.38
N VAL A 381 1.61 -8.64 14.54
CA VAL A 381 0.99 -9.86 15.09
C VAL A 381 0.02 -10.45 14.07
N GLN A 382 -0.85 -9.62 13.49
CA GLN A 382 -1.80 -10.04 12.46
C GLN A 382 -1.11 -10.77 11.28
N VAL A 383 -0.04 -10.19 10.71
CA VAL A 383 0.70 -10.83 9.59
C VAL A 383 1.35 -12.15 10.03
N PHE A 384 1.82 -12.24 11.27
CA PHE A 384 2.39 -13.47 11.81
C PHE A 384 1.31 -14.56 11.91
N GLU A 385 0.17 -14.24 12.50
CA GLU A 385 -0.95 -15.17 12.69
C GLU A 385 -1.54 -15.62 11.35
N GLU A 386 -1.87 -14.71 10.46
CA GLU A 386 -2.37 -15.03 9.10
C GLU A 386 -1.40 -15.91 8.30
N THR A 387 -0.09 -15.71 8.48
CA THR A 387 0.92 -16.44 7.69
C THR A 387 1.24 -17.81 8.26
N TYR A 388 1.29 -17.94 9.59
CA TYR A 388 1.86 -19.12 10.23
C TYR A 388 0.88 -19.98 11.01
N LEU A 389 -0.16 -19.40 11.65
CA LEU A 389 -1.16 -20.23 12.35
C LEU A 389 -1.97 -21.09 11.35
N SER A 390 -2.22 -20.60 10.16
CA SER A 390 -2.89 -21.38 9.10
C SER A 390 -2.04 -22.55 8.56
N THR A 391 -0.75 -22.63 8.93
CA THR A 391 0.17 -23.70 8.49
C THR A 391 0.34 -24.79 9.54
N LEU A 392 -0.25 -24.62 10.74
CA LEU A 392 -0.24 -25.64 11.78
C LEU A 392 -1.11 -26.82 11.36
N ASP A 393 -0.60 -28.01 11.59
CA ASP A 393 -1.30 -29.28 11.38
C ASP A 393 -1.61 -29.98 12.71
N GLU A 394 -2.30 -31.09 12.66
CA GLU A 394 -2.68 -31.87 13.86
C GLU A 394 -1.46 -32.37 14.63
N GLU A 395 -0.34 -32.68 13.94
CA GLU A 395 0.92 -33.10 14.57
C GLU A 395 1.52 -31.95 15.38
N ASP A 396 1.43 -30.71 14.88
CA ASP A 396 1.90 -29.52 15.61
C ASP A 396 1.10 -29.31 16.90
N ILE A 397 -0.21 -29.52 16.87
CA ILE A 397 -1.10 -29.42 18.03
C ILE A 397 -0.79 -30.52 19.03
N ALA A 398 -0.61 -31.77 18.56
CA ALA A 398 -0.25 -32.89 19.41
C ALA A 398 1.11 -32.70 20.07
N ALA A 399 2.13 -32.23 19.33
CA ALA A 399 3.44 -31.91 19.83
C ALA A 399 3.41 -30.80 20.90
N PHE A 400 2.57 -29.80 20.75
CA PHE A 400 2.35 -28.76 21.76
C PHE A 400 1.70 -29.35 23.02
N ALA A 401 0.63 -30.13 22.87
CA ALA A 401 -0.06 -30.76 24.01
C ALA A 401 0.86 -31.66 24.82
N ALA A 402 1.72 -32.44 24.15
CA ALA A 402 2.71 -33.33 24.84
C ALA A 402 3.74 -32.57 25.68
N ARG A 403 3.94 -31.28 25.46
CA ARG A 403 4.89 -30.44 26.24
C ARG A 403 4.21 -29.74 27.43
N MET A 404 2.88 -29.68 27.42
CA MET A 404 2.11 -29.10 28.52
C MET A 404 1.90 -30.03 29.69
N HIS A 405 2.19 -31.32 29.50
CA HIS A 405 2.16 -32.38 30.48
C HIS A 405 3.58 -32.84 30.87
#